data_32afdc71711e179b3ae006d57696421f
#
_entry.id   32afdc71711e179b3ae006d57696421f
#
_cell.length_a   1.000
_cell.length_b   1.000
_cell.length_c   1.000
_cell.angle_alpha   90.00
_cell.angle_beta   90.00
_cell.angle_gamma   90.00
#
_symmetry.space_group_name_H-M   'P 1'
#
loop_
_entity.id
_entity.type
_entity.pdbx_description
1 polymer ?
#
loop_
_entity_poly.entity_id
_entity_poly.type
_entity_poly.pdbx_seq_one_letter_code
_entity_poly.pdbx_strand_id
1 'polypeptide(L)'
;MNLNQLTYFVTLAQIENYTRAAKRLDITQPSLSHAISNLEKELQVPLFERHGRNVTMTKYGEMFLKYVQDSLHILNLGVERIQEAARIPGGSISIGYIHTQGRRFIPELVRGFLNEQEGKKIDFRFQNAATGSLIRGLKEEKFDVIFCSRAEGEKEISFVPVSEEKLVAVVPENHALADRNSVTIKELGQYPQVTFTPASGLYFVIRELFEKEGLSPETAFEVEEDGALAGMVAEEFGVGIVPDVPVIHTLPVKILNIENLHCRRYIYMGM
;
A
#
# COMPACT_ATOMS: atom_id res chain seq x y z
N MET A 1 12.77 32.27 0.54
CA MET A 1 12.88 30.80 0.38
C MET A 1 12.56 30.43 -1.06
N ASN A 2 13.36 29.54 -1.70
CA ASN A 2 13.14 29.07 -3.07
C ASN A 2 13.50 27.57 -3.20
N LEU A 3 13.08 26.92 -4.29
CA LEU A 3 13.22 25.51 -4.51
C LEU A 3 14.69 25.02 -4.48
N ASN A 4 15.63 25.83 -4.99
CA ASN A 4 17.03 25.47 -4.94
C ASN A 4 17.56 25.39 -3.50
N GLN A 5 17.17 26.36 -2.65
CA GLN A 5 17.55 26.34 -1.24
C GLN A 5 16.98 25.10 -0.52
N LEU A 6 15.75 24.69 -0.82
CA LEU A 6 15.13 23.49 -0.26
C LEU A 6 15.86 22.23 -0.74
N THR A 7 16.18 22.13 -2.02
CA THR A 7 16.97 21.03 -2.59
C THR A 7 18.37 20.95 -1.96
N TYR A 8 19.02 22.10 -1.78
CA TYR A 8 20.35 22.18 -1.15
C TYR A 8 20.29 21.75 0.31
N PHE A 9 19.25 22.17 1.03
CA PHE A 9 19.03 21.76 2.41
C PHE A 9 18.89 20.23 2.53
N VAL A 10 18.01 19.60 1.73
CA VAL A 10 17.81 18.15 1.74
C VAL A 10 19.11 17.41 1.40
N THR A 11 19.83 17.87 0.38
CA THR A 11 21.09 17.24 -0.03
C THR A 11 22.16 17.35 1.06
N LEU A 12 22.25 18.51 1.73
CA LEU A 12 23.20 18.70 2.83
C LEU A 12 22.81 17.84 4.04
N ALA A 13 21.52 17.72 4.35
CA ALA A 13 21.01 16.88 5.42
C ALA A 13 21.37 15.38 5.24
N GLN A 14 21.34 14.90 3.99
CA GLN A 14 21.70 13.51 3.67
C GLN A 14 23.19 13.23 3.70
N ILE A 15 24.03 14.23 3.35
CA ILE A 15 25.48 14.04 3.16
C ILE A 15 26.28 14.48 4.38
N GLU A 16 25.76 15.40 5.19
CA GLU A 16 26.35 15.96 6.41
C GLU A 16 27.76 16.55 6.21
N ASN A 17 28.05 16.97 4.98
CA ASN A 17 29.34 17.56 4.61
C ASN A 17 29.17 18.58 3.48
N TYR A 18 29.48 19.85 3.73
CA TYR A 18 29.31 20.93 2.76
C TYR A 18 30.06 20.74 1.45
N THR A 19 31.31 20.26 1.50
CA THR A 19 32.14 20.07 0.29
C THR A 19 31.57 18.95 -0.58
N ARG A 20 31.19 17.83 0.04
CA ARG A 20 30.60 16.69 -0.67
C ARG A 20 29.21 17.02 -1.20
N ALA A 21 28.39 17.72 -0.43
CA ALA A 21 27.07 18.14 -0.85
C ALA A 21 27.14 19.14 -2.02
N ALA A 22 28.03 20.13 -1.96
CA ALA A 22 28.26 21.06 -3.05
C ALA A 22 28.72 20.35 -4.35
N LYS A 23 29.62 19.39 -4.24
CA LYS A 23 30.02 18.54 -5.39
C LYS A 23 28.86 17.73 -5.96
N ARG A 24 27.99 17.18 -5.12
CA ARG A 24 26.79 16.44 -5.56
C ARG A 24 25.79 17.33 -6.28
N LEU A 25 25.72 18.60 -5.91
CA LEU A 25 24.80 19.61 -6.47
C LEU A 25 25.41 20.36 -7.67
N ASP A 26 26.66 20.08 -8.04
CA ASP A 26 27.42 20.75 -9.09
C ASP A 26 27.52 22.27 -8.86
N ILE A 27 27.74 22.66 -7.59
CA ILE A 27 27.95 24.06 -7.18
C ILE A 27 29.20 24.22 -6.31
N THR A 28 29.60 25.47 -6.06
CA THR A 28 30.69 25.74 -5.14
C THR A 28 30.26 25.64 -3.67
N GLN A 29 31.15 25.22 -2.78
CA GLN A 29 30.87 25.15 -1.35
C GLN A 29 30.45 26.52 -0.75
N PRO A 30 31.05 27.66 -1.10
CA PRO A 30 30.58 28.97 -0.65
C PRO A 30 29.14 29.27 -1.09
N SER A 31 28.75 28.89 -2.31
CA SER A 31 27.37 29.06 -2.80
C SER A 31 26.37 28.27 -1.98
N LEU A 32 26.70 27.00 -1.68
CA LEU A 32 25.87 26.16 -0.81
C LEU A 32 25.75 26.77 0.59
N SER A 33 26.89 27.17 1.20
CA SER A 33 26.91 27.75 2.55
C SER A 33 26.08 29.03 2.61
N HIS A 34 26.16 29.89 1.60
CA HIS A 34 25.40 31.12 1.51
C HIS A 34 23.89 30.85 1.36
N ALA A 35 23.51 29.87 0.52
CA ALA A 35 22.12 29.49 0.33
C ALA A 35 21.49 28.96 1.63
N ILE A 36 22.18 28.08 2.36
CA ILE A 36 21.74 27.56 3.66
C ILE A 36 21.63 28.67 4.69
N SER A 37 22.67 29.53 4.80
CA SER A 37 22.63 30.66 5.73
C SER A 37 21.46 31.63 5.47
N ASN A 38 21.11 31.86 4.21
CA ASN A 38 19.95 32.68 3.85
C ASN A 38 18.63 31.98 4.23
N LEU A 39 18.54 30.68 4.07
CA LEU A 39 17.37 29.91 4.50
C LEU A 39 17.21 29.96 6.03
N GLU A 40 18.28 29.76 6.79
CA GLU A 40 18.28 29.88 8.25
C GLU A 40 17.91 31.28 8.74
N LYS A 41 18.41 32.33 8.08
CA LYS A 41 18.03 33.73 8.38
C LYS A 41 16.57 33.99 8.16
N GLU A 42 15.98 33.48 7.06
CA GLU A 42 14.57 33.63 6.77
C GLU A 42 13.68 32.89 7.77
N LEU A 43 14.10 31.70 8.20
CA LEU A 43 13.40 30.88 9.19
C LEU A 43 13.67 31.33 10.65
N GLN A 44 14.65 32.20 10.85
CA GLN A 44 15.10 32.72 12.17
C GLN A 44 15.57 31.63 13.13
N VAL A 45 15.95 30.46 12.62
CA VAL A 45 16.48 29.35 13.41
C VAL A 45 17.63 28.67 12.65
N PRO A 46 18.66 28.13 13.35
CA PRO A 46 19.67 27.32 12.71
C PRO A 46 19.10 25.95 12.36
N LEU A 47 19.33 25.49 11.13
CA LEU A 47 18.96 24.15 10.67
C LEU A 47 20.11 23.17 10.83
N PHE A 48 21.35 23.68 10.85
CA PHE A 48 22.56 22.89 11.00
C PHE A 48 23.48 23.45 12.10
N GLU A 49 24.22 22.55 12.71
CA GLU A 49 25.31 22.87 13.61
C GLU A 49 26.63 22.22 13.16
N ARG A 50 27.75 22.91 13.39
CA ARG A 50 29.07 22.48 12.91
C ARG A 50 29.83 21.72 13.99
N HIS A 51 30.32 20.54 13.60
CA HIS A 51 31.23 19.75 14.43
C HIS A 51 32.56 19.54 13.67
N GLY A 52 33.47 20.49 13.78
CA GLY A 52 34.74 20.47 13.02
C GLY A 52 34.51 20.59 11.51
N ARG A 53 34.85 19.52 10.77
CA ARG A 53 34.67 19.46 9.31
C ARG A 53 33.27 18.92 8.90
N ASN A 54 32.57 18.33 9.81
CA ASN A 54 31.22 17.76 9.60
C ASN A 54 30.15 18.75 10.05
N VAL A 55 28.94 18.51 9.59
CA VAL A 55 27.75 19.26 9.94
C VAL A 55 26.63 18.28 10.24
N THR A 56 25.88 18.53 11.30
CA THR A 56 24.70 17.74 11.68
C THR A 56 23.48 18.63 11.72
N MET A 57 22.30 18.05 11.56
CA MET A 57 21.05 18.81 11.69
C MET A 57 20.78 19.18 13.16
N THR A 58 20.19 20.33 13.37
CA THR A 58 19.53 20.68 14.63
C THR A 58 18.15 20.02 14.70
N LYS A 59 17.52 20.03 15.88
CA LYS A 59 16.11 19.61 16.03
C LYS A 59 15.15 20.36 15.07
N TYR A 60 15.46 21.61 14.75
CA TYR A 60 14.68 22.41 13.79
C TYR A 60 14.91 21.92 12.36
N GLY A 61 16.15 21.54 12.03
CA GLY A 61 16.49 20.92 10.75
C GLY A 61 15.76 19.59 10.54
N GLU A 62 15.78 18.70 11.54
CA GLU A 62 15.05 17.42 11.49
C GLU A 62 13.54 17.62 11.28
N MET A 63 12.94 18.51 12.05
CA MET A 63 11.52 18.84 11.93
C MET A 63 11.19 19.40 10.53
N PHE A 64 12.00 20.30 10.01
CA PHE A 64 11.79 20.95 8.72
C PHE A 64 12.04 20.00 7.55
N LEU A 65 12.99 19.04 7.67
CA LEU A 65 13.36 18.09 6.62
C LEU A 65 12.16 17.30 6.10
N LYS A 66 11.32 16.82 7.00
CA LYS A 66 10.12 16.05 6.62
C LYS A 66 9.20 16.88 5.72
N TYR A 67 8.86 18.09 6.12
CA TYR A 67 7.98 18.96 5.33
C TYR A 67 8.59 19.35 3.98
N VAL A 68 9.90 19.59 3.92
CA VAL A 68 10.59 19.91 2.68
C VAL A 68 10.61 18.72 1.73
N GLN A 69 10.89 17.53 2.23
CA GLN A 69 10.88 16.31 1.41
C GLN A 69 9.50 16.05 0.82
N ASP A 70 8.45 16.13 1.63
CA ASP A 70 7.06 15.94 1.20
C ASP A 70 6.68 16.99 0.12
N SER A 71 7.05 18.25 0.34
CA SER A 71 6.75 19.35 -0.62
C SER A 71 7.48 19.18 -1.96
N LEU A 72 8.77 18.83 -1.94
CA LEU A 72 9.53 18.57 -3.15
C LEU A 72 9.00 17.33 -3.89
N HIS A 73 8.59 16.30 -3.17
CA HIS A 73 7.97 15.12 -3.74
C HIS A 73 6.67 15.46 -4.49
N ILE A 74 5.76 16.22 -3.87
CA ILE A 74 4.50 16.66 -4.50
C ILE A 74 4.77 17.50 -5.76
N LEU A 75 5.73 18.41 -5.72
CA LEU A 75 6.10 19.21 -6.90
C LEU A 75 6.64 18.35 -8.04
N ASN A 76 7.50 17.38 -7.75
CA ASN A 76 8.04 16.46 -8.75
C ASN A 76 6.92 15.59 -9.36
N LEU A 77 5.98 15.09 -8.56
CA LEU A 77 4.80 14.38 -9.06
C LEU A 77 3.99 15.25 -10.03
N GLY A 78 3.79 16.53 -9.71
CA GLY A 78 3.10 17.46 -10.60
C GLY A 78 3.83 17.64 -11.94
N VAL A 79 5.16 17.77 -11.92
CA VAL A 79 5.99 17.87 -13.14
C VAL A 79 5.89 16.60 -13.98
N GLU A 80 6.01 15.43 -13.34
CA GLU A 80 5.88 14.14 -14.02
C GLU A 80 4.51 13.99 -14.69
N ARG A 81 3.43 14.31 -14.00
CA ARG A 81 2.06 14.25 -14.53
C ARG A 81 1.84 15.15 -15.72
N ILE A 82 2.34 16.40 -15.67
CA ILE A 82 2.24 17.33 -16.81
C ILE A 82 3.00 16.80 -18.02
N GLN A 83 4.23 16.28 -17.78
CA GLN A 83 5.04 15.71 -18.85
C GLN A 83 4.40 14.47 -19.47
N GLU A 84 3.74 13.65 -18.67
CA GLU A 84 3.01 12.47 -19.11
C GLU A 84 1.75 12.83 -19.90
N ALA A 85 0.94 13.73 -19.39
CA ALA A 85 -0.25 14.23 -20.08
C ALA A 85 0.11 14.84 -21.46
N ALA A 86 1.29 15.49 -21.57
CA ALA A 86 1.77 16.06 -22.84
C ALA A 86 2.30 15.00 -23.83
N ARG A 87 2.71 13.81 -23.35
CA ARG A 87 3.30 12.76 -24.19
C ARG A 87 2.30 11.78 -24.81
N ILE A 88 1.15 11.60 -24.17
CA ILE A 88 0.17 10.57 -24.57
C ILE A 88 -1.13 11.23 -25.02
N PRO A 89 -1.47 11.18 -26.31
CA PRO A 89 -2.67 11.83 -26.86
C PRO A 89 -4.01 11.36 -26.24
N GLY A 90 -4.03 10.19 -25.59
CA GLY A 90 -5.20 9.63 -24.92
C GLY A 90 -5.19 9.73 -23.41
N GLY A 91 -4.11 10.27 -22.81
CA GLY A 91 -3.94 10.34 -21.36
C GLY A 91 -3.38 9.06 -20.73
N SER A 92 -3.16 9.11 -19.42
CA SER A 92 -2.75 7.95 -18.62
C SER A 92 -3.72 7.72 -17.47
N ILE A 93 -3.90 6.48 -17.04
CA ILE A 93 -4.70 6.09 -15.88
C ILE A 93 -3.84 5.24 -14.95
N SER A 94 -3.62 5.74 -13.74
CA SER A 94 -2.87 5.03 -12.68
C SER A 94 -3.85 4.32 -11.75
N ILE A 95 -3.79 2.99 -11.76
CA ILE A 95 -4.69 2.11 -11.00
C ILE A 95 -3.93 1.48 -9.84
N GLY A 96 -4.37 1.79 -8.61
CA GLY A 96 -3.94 1.08 -7.41
C GLY A 96 -4.91 -0.05 -7.06
N TYR A 97 -4.43 -1.23 -6.65
CA TYR A 97 -5.35 -2.32 -6.29
C TYR A 97 -4.73 -3.26 -5.23
N ILE A 98 -5.59 -3.91 -4.44
CA ILE A 98 -5.16 -4.96 -3.53
C ILE A 98 -4.86 -6.25 -4.31
N HIS A 99 -3.99 -7.08 -3.75
CA HIS A 99 -3.39 -8.23 -4.43
C HIS A 99 -4.42 -9.18 -5.07
N THR A 100 -5.53 -9.45 -4.40
CA THR A 100 -6.59 -10.35 -4.88
C THR A 100 -7.17 -9.95 -6.24
N GLN A 101 -7.20 -8.64 -6.56
CA GLN A 101 -7.86 -8.10 -7.74
C GLN A 101 -7.00 -8.11 -9.01
N GLY A 102 -5.67 -8.24 -8.85
CA GLY A 102 -4.73 -8.10 -9.97
C GLY A 102 -4.78 -9.21 -11.02
N ARG A 103 -5.25 -10.41 -10.67
CA ARG A 103 -5.18 -11.58 -11.57
C ARG A 103 -6.36 -11.70 -12.53
N ARG A 104 -7.53 -11.22 -12.15
CA ARG A 104 -8.74 -11.36 -12.94
C ARG A 104 -9.51 -10.06 -13.08
N PHE A 105 -9.95 -9.46 -12.00
CA PHE A 105 -10.85 -8.32 -12.02
C PHE A 105 -10.25 -7.10 -12.75
N ILE A 106 -9.02 -6.68 -12.41
CA ILE A 106 -8.39 -5.53 -13.04
C ILE A 106 -8.14 -5.74 -14.54
N PRO A 107 -7.58 -6.88 -15.01
CA PRO A 107 -7.45 -7.15 -16.44
C PRO A 107 -8.79 -7.15 -17.20
N GLU A 108 -9.84 -7.74 -16.64
CA GLU A 108 -11.18 -7.75 -17.24
C GLU A 108 -11.78 -6.34 -17.32
N LEU A 109 -11.64 -5.54 -16.25
CA LEU A 109 -12.09 -4.15 -16.21
C LEU A 109 -11.41 -3.30 -17.28
N VAL A 110 -10.08 -3.37 -17.38
CA VAL A 110 -9.31 -2.60 -18.35
C VAL A 110 -9.66 -3.02 -19.77
N ARG A 111 -9.82 -4.31 -20.04
CA ARG A 111 -10.26 -4.79 -21.34
C ARG A 111 -11.66 -4.25 -21.69
N GLY A 112 -12.61 -4.28 -20.76
CA GLY A 112 -13.95 -3.72 -20.96
C GLY A 112 -13.88 -2.24 -21.31
N PHE A 113 -13.12 -1.48 -20.52
CA PHE A 113 -12.94 -0.05 -20.75
C PHE A 113 -12.30 0.27 -22.12
N LEU A 114 -11.24 -0.46 -22.51
CA LEU A 114 -10.59 -0.26 -23.81
C LEU A 114 -11.51 -0.58 -24.99
N ASN A 115 -12.40 -1.55 -24.86
CA ASN A 115 -13.39 -1.89 -25.91
C ASN A 115 -14.40 -0.74 -26.13
N GLU A 116 -14.70 0.05 -25.09
CA GLU A 116 -15.61 1.21 -25.19
C GLU A 116 -14.92 2.46 -25.71
N GLN A 117 -13.58 2.51 -25.65
CA GLN A 117 -12.76 3.68 -26.04
C GLN A 117 -12.09 3.46 -27.41
N GLU A 118 -12.85 3.04 -28.42
CA GLU A 118 -12.33 2.75 -29.77
C GLU A 118 -11.41 3.85 -30.30
N GLY A 119 -10.18 3.47 -30.67
CA GLY A 119 -9.18 4.35 -31.30
C GLY A 119 -8.41 5.27 -30.37
N LYS A 120 -8.68 5.30 -29.05
CA LYS A 120 -7.88 6.09 -28.10
C LYS A 120 -6.70 5.27 -27.58
N LYS A 121 -5.51 5.84 -27.66
CA LYS A 121 -4.31 5.30 -27.03
C LYS A 121 -4.26 5.79 -25.58
N ILE A 122 -4.63 4.95 -24.62
CA ILE A 122 -4.59 5.25 -23.19
C ILE A 122 -3.49 4.42 -22.57
N ASP A 123 -2.61 5.06 -21.78
CA ASP A 123 -1.60 4.36 -21.00
C ASP A 123 -2.15 3.96 -19.63
N PHE A 124 -1.90 2.71 -19.23
CA PHE A 124 -2.33 2.21 -17.92
C PHE A 124 -1.12 1.89 -17.05
N ARG A 125 -1.15 2.37 -15.82
CA ARG A 125 -0.17 2.05 -14.80
C ARG A 125 -0.82 1.28 -13.69
N PHE A 126 -0.16 0.23 -13.24
CA PHE A 126 -0.69 -0.70 -12.27
C PHE A 126 0.25 -0.81 -11.07
N GLN A 127 -0.32 -0.67 -9.86
CA GLN A 127 0.43 -0.94 -8.65
C GLN A 127 -0.44 -1.67 -7.64
N ASN A 128 0.05 -2.80 -7.14
CA ASN A 128 -0.58 -3.47 -6.01
C ASN A 128 0.02 -2.97 -4.68
N ALA A 129 -0.84 -2.85 -3.67
CA ALA A 129 -0.43 -2.53 -2.30
C ALA A 129 -1.57 -2.86 -1.31
N ALA A 130 -1.27 -2.81 -0.01
CA ALA A 130 -2.29 -2.89 1.04
C ALA A 130 -3.22 -1.67 1.01
N THR A 131 -4.47 -1.85 1.48
CA THR A 131 -5.53 -0.84 1.46
C THR A 131 -5.08 0.53 2.00
N GLY A 132 -4.39 0.56 3.15
CA GLY A 132 -3.93 1.83 3.73
C GLY A 132 -2.92 2.59 2.86
N SER A 133 -2.03 1.88 2.15
CA SER A 133 -1.08 2.47 1.21
C SER A 133 -1.77 2.96 -0.06
N LEU A 134 -2.79 2.25 -0.54
CA LEU A 134 -3.59 2.66 -1.70
C LEU A 134 -4.38 3.95 -1.40
N ILE A 135 -5.02 4.03 -0.24
CA ILE A 135 -5.74 5.23 0.21
C ILE A 135 -4.81 6.42 0.30
N ARG A 136 -3.63 6.25 0.90
CA ARG A 136 -2.62 7.30 0.97
C ARG A 136 -2.18 7.73 -0.43
N GLY A 137 -1.85 6.77 -1.30
CA GLY A 137 -1.45 7.06 -2.68
C GLY A 137 -2.54 7.76 -3.51
N LEU A 138 -3.83 7.48 -3.26
CA LEU A 138 -4.93 8.20 -3.89
C LEU A 138 -4.98 9.66 -3.42
N LYS A 139 -4.85 9.92 -2.12
CA LYS A 139 -4.78 11.27 -1.55
C LYS A 139 -3.56 12.07 -1.99
N GLU A 140 -2.44 11.38 -2.20
CA GLU A 140 -1.20 11.95 -2.75
C GLU A 140 -1.26 12.05 -4.28
N GLU A 141 -2.43 11.80 -4.88
CA GLU A 141 -2.65 11.79 -6.33
C GLU A 141 -1.72 10.85 -7.12
N LYS A 142 -1.16 9.83 -6.48
CA LYS A 142 -0.34 8.80 -7.13
C LYS A 142 -1.19 7.86 -7.99
N PHE A 143 -2.46 7.68 -7.60
CA PHE A 143 -3.45 6.89 -8.32
C PHE A 143 -4.63 7.77 -8.72
N ASP A 144 -5.20 7.53 -9.89
CA ASP A 144 -6.45 8.14 -10.33
C ASP A 144 -7.67 7.37 -9.77
N VAL A 145 -7.49 6.08 -9.55
CA VAL A 145 -8.51 5.18 -8.99
C VAL A 145 -7.84 4.05 -8.21
N ILE A 146 -8.48 3.61 -7.14
CA ILE A 146 -8.02 2.45 -6.37
C ILE A 146 -9.13 1.40 -6.23
N PHE A 147 -8.72 0.13 -6.11
CA PHE A 147 -9.61 -1.01 -5.85
C PHE A 147 -9.14 -1.72 -4.58
N CYS A 148 -9.89 -1.53 -3.49
CA CYS A 148 -9.48 -2.00 -2.16
C CYS A 148 -10.67 -2.29 -1.25
N SER A 149 -10.40 -2.74 -0.02
CA SER A 149 -11.40 -2.77 1.05
C SER A 149 -11.78 -1.34 1.44
N ARG A 150 -13.03 -1.14 1.83
CA ARG A 150 -13.47 0.15 2.39
C ARG A 150 -12.75 0.42 3.72
N ALA A 151 -12.23 1.62 3.90
CA ALA A 151 -11.72 2.07 5.18
C ALA A 151 -12.80 2.86 5.93
N GLU A 152 -13.08 2.46 7.16
CA GLU A 152 -13.99 3.19 8.03
C GLU A 152 -13.39 4.54 8.43
N GLY A 153 -14.25 5.57 8.48
CA GLY A 153 -13.83 6.93 8.86
C GLY A 153 -13.19 7.75 7.75
N GLU A 154 -12.93 7.18 6.58
CA GLU A 154 -12.40 7.92 5.43
C GLU A 154 -13.52 8.69 4.73
N LYS A 155 -13.47 10.05 4.83
CA LYS A 155 -14.52 10.94 4.33
C LYS A 155 -14.17 11.63 3.01
N GLU A 156 -12.90 11.64 2.64
CA GLU A 156 -12.41 12.36 1.45
C GLU A 156 -12.47 11.51 0.18
N ILE A 157 -12.70 10.20 0.32
CA ILE A 157 -12.75 9.24 -0.77
C ILE A 157 -14.17 8.70 -0.93
N SER A 158 -14.68 8.76 -2.14
CA SER A 158 -15.93 8.10 -2.51
C SER A 158 -15.67 6.62 -2.77
N PHE A 159 -16.35 5.72 -2.06
CA PHE A 159 -16.23 4.27 -2.22
C PHE A 159 -17.47 3.69 -2.88
N VAL A 160 -17.30 3.08 -4.05
CA VAL A 160 -18.37 2.40 -4.80
C VAL A 160 -18.09 0.89 -4.77
N PRO A 161 -19.03 0.02 -4.29
CA PRO A 161 -18.82 -1.44 -4.32
C PRO A 161 -18.81 -1.94 -5.76
N VAL A 162 -17.81 -2.74 -6.14
CA VAL A 162 -17.61 -3.21 -7.53
C VAL A 162 -17.51 -4.73 -7.66
N SER A 163 -17.13 -5.43 -6.61
CA SER A 163 -17.00 -6.89 -6.59
C SER A 163 -17.31 -7.44 -5.22
N GLU A 164 -17.96 -8.59 -5.16
CA GLU A 164 -18.13 -9.37 -3.94
C GLU A 164 -17.08 -10.47 -3.89
N GLU A 165 -16.39 -10.62 -2.77
CA GLU A 165 -15.44 -11.71 -2.53
C GLU A 165 -16.03 -12.70 -1.53
N LYS A 166 -16.13 -13.95 -1.95
CA LYS A 166 -16.50 -15.06 -1.08
C LYS A 166 -15.31 -15.44 -0.20
N LEU A 167 -15.52 -15.59 1.09
CA LEU A 167 -14.54 -16.17 2.00
C LEU A 167 -14.76 -17.68 2.13
N VAL A 168 -13.65 -18.41 2.17
CA VAL A 168 -13.60 -19.87 2.36
C VAL A 168 -12.58 -20.22 3.43
N ALA A 169 -12.75 -21.40 4.05
CA ALA A 169 -11.72 -21.96 4.89
C ALA A 169 -10.76 -22.80 4.05
N VAL A 170 -9.48 -22.77 4.39
CA VAL A 170 -8.46 -23.65 3.84
C VAL A 170 -7.86 -24.48 4.96
N VAL A 171 -7.72 -25.79 4.72
CA VAL A 171 -7.14 -26.75 5.65
C VAL A 171 -6.16 -27.66 4.90
N PRO A 172 -5.16 -28.26 5.57
CA PRO A 172 -4.28 -29.24 4.94
C PRO A 172 -5.06 -30.40 4.33
N GLU A 173 -4.54 -31.03 3.28
CA GLU A 173 -5.20 -32.18 2.63
C GLU A 173 -5.48 -33.34 3.58
N ASN A 174 -4.60 -33.57 4.56
CA ASN A 174 -4.71 -34.62 5.55
C ASN A 174 -5.35 -34.21 6.88
N HIS A 175 -5.98 -33.00 6.91
CA HIS A 175 -6.58 -32.48 8.13
C HIS A 175 -7.88 -33.21 8.49
N ALA A 176 -8.24 -33.26 9.78
CA ALA A 176 -9.47 -33.88 10.27
C ALA A 176 -10.77 -33.34 9.66
N LEU A 177 -10.72 -32.11 9.12
CA LEU A 177 -11.84 -31.46 8.44
C LEU A 177 -11.81 -31.64 6.91
N ALA A 178 -10.79 -32.26 6.33
CA ALA A 178 -10.55 -32.29 4.88
C ALA A 178 -11.63 -33.04 4.08
N ASP A 179 -12.30 -34.01 4.70
CA ASP A 179 -13.36 -34.79 4.04
C ASP A 179 -14.72 -34.10 4.03
N ARG A 180 -14.80 -32.89 4.58
CA ARG A 180 -16.04 -32.09 4.63
C ARG A 180 -16.16 -31.15 3.46
N ASN A 181 -17.40 -30.72 3.17
CA ASN A 181 -17.70 -29.67 2.20
C ASN A 181 -17.85 -28.28 2.86
N SER A 182 -18.11 -28.26 4.16
CA SER A 182 -18.33 -27.04 4.93
C SER A 182 -17.81 -27.17 6.36
N VAL A 183 -17.60 -26.02 7.01
CA VAL A 183 -17.10 -25.92 8.37
C VAL A 183 -17.68 -24.66 9.03
N THR A 184 -17.90 -24.71 10.33
CA THR A 184 -18.29 -23.54 11.13
C THR A 184 -17.08 -22.77 11.64
N ILE A 185 -17.25 -21.49 11.97
CA ILE A 185 -16.21 -20.68 12.63
C ILE A 185 -15.79 -21.30 13.97
N LYS A 186 -16.74 -21.92 14.70
CA LYS A 186 -16.43 -22.61 15.97
C LYS A 186 -15.50 -23.79 15.80
N GLU A 187 -15.67 -24.57 14.75
CA GLU A 187 -14.79 -25.71 14.47
C GLU A 187 -13.41 -25.23 14.04
N LEU A 188 -13.31 -24.20 13.17
CA LEU A 188 -12.04 -23.60 12.78
C LEU A 188 -11.28 -23.02 13.97
N GLY A 189 -11.99 -22.37 14.91
CA GLY A 189 -11.39 -21.76 16.09
C GLY A 189 -10.75 -22.73 17.08
N GLN A 190 -10.91 -24.06 16.88
CA GLN A 190 -10.26 -25.09 17.69
C GLN A 190 -8.81 -25.38 17.24
N TYR A 191 -8.39 -24.84 16.10
CA TYR A 191 -7.09 -25.07 15.50
C TYR A 191 -6.27 -23.78 15.43
N PRO A 192 -4.93 -23.88 15.45
CA PRO A 192 -4.08 -22.73 15.21
C PRO A 192 -4.37 -22.09 13.85
N GLN A 193 -4.42 -20.76 13.81
CA GLN A 193 -4.75 -20.01 12.61
C GLN A 193 -3.50 -19.47 11.92
N VAL A 194 -3.41 -19.68 10.61
CA VAL A 194 -2.61 -18.82 9.73
C VAL A 194 -3.54 -17.71 9.28
N THR A 195 -3.18 -16.45 9.57
CA THR A 195 -4.05 -15.29 9.34
C THR A 195 -3.32 -14.17 8.63
N PHE A 196 -4.01 -13.08 8.35
CA PHE A 196 -3.41 -11.91 7.73
C PHE A 196 -2.81 -10.95 8.76
N THR A 197 -1.80 -10.16 8.35
CA THR A 197 -1.26 -9.08 9.17
C THR A 197 -2.29 -7.94 9.34
N PRO A 198 -2.17 -7.10 10.37
CA PRO A 198 -3.06 -5.93 10.57
C PRO A 198 -3.06 -4.91 9.42
N ALA A 199 -2.07 -4.95 8.53
CA ALA A 199 -2.03 -4.12 7.33
C ALA A 199 -3.06 -4.55 6.27
N SER A 200 -3.54 -5.79 6.33
CA SER A 200 -4.59 -6.31 5.45
C SER A 200 -5.98 -5.90 5.92
N GLY A 201 -6.83 -5.48 4.99
CA GLY A 201 -8.24 -5.26 5.27
C GLY A 201 -9.00 -6.53 5.70
N LEU A 202 -8.46 -7.73 5.44
CA LEU A 202 -9.04 -9.01 5.89
C LEU A 202 -8.79 -9.31 7.35
N TYR A 203 -7.73 -8.80 7.95
CA TYR A 203 -7.39 -9.04 9.35
C TYR A 203 -8.57 -8.75 10.28
N PHE A 204 -9.14 -7.56 10.18
CA PHE A 204 -10.26 -7.16 11.04
C PHE A 204 -11.54 -7.95 10.76
N VAL A 205 -11.79 -8.26 9.49
CA VAL A 205 -12.96 -9.05 9.08
C VAL A 205 -12.90 -10.45 9.68
N ILE A 206 -11.77 -11.14 9.54
CA ILE A 206 -11.60 -12.51 10.05
C ILE A 206 -11.62 -12.52 11.58
N ARG A 207 -10.96 -11.56 12.23
CA ARG A 207 -10.99 -11.44 13.68
C ARG A 207 -12.42 -11.25 14.20
N GLU A 208 -13.20 -10.38 13.57
CA GLU A 208 -14.62 -10.16 13.92
C GLU A 208 -15.46 -11.43 13.80
N LEU A 209 -15.18 -12.30 12.81
CA LEU A 209 -15.89 -13.58 12.67
C LEU A 209 -15.66 -14.48 13.89
N PHE A 210 -14.45 -14.57 14.40
CA PHE A 210 -14.16 -15.34 15.62
C PHE A 210 -14.72 -14.68 16.88
N GLU A 211 -14.57 -13.36 17.02
CA GLU A 211 -15.09 -12.58 18.15
C GLU A 211 -16.63 -12.71 18.30
N LYS A 212 -17.37 -12.71 17.20
CA LYS A 212 -18.84 -12.95 17.21
C LYS A 212 -19.23 -14.31 17.76
N GLU A 213 -18.38 -15.29 17.62
CA GLU A 213 -18.58 -16.63 18.20
C GLU A 213 -17.97 -16.77 19.61
N GLY A 214 -17.43 -15.67 20.17
CA GLY A 214 -16.80 -15.66 21.49
C GLY A 214 -15.43 -16.37 21.50
N LEU A 215 -14.75 -16.42 20.36
CA LEU A 215 -13.50 -17.14 20.19
C LEU A 215 -12.32 -16.20 19.98
N SER A 216 -11.15 -16.62 20.46
CA SER A 216 -9.85 -16.00 20.20
C SER A 216 -8.84 -17.10 19.91
N PRO A 217 -8.84 -17.68 18.71
CA PRO A 217 -7.96 -18.81 18.39
C PRO A 217 -6.50 -18.39 18.43
N GLU A 218 -5.62 -19.38 18.66
CA GLU A 218 -4.19 -19.19 18.59
C GLU A 218 -3.78 -18.76 17.17
N THR A 219 -2.97 -17.73 17.04
CA THR A 219 -2.34 -17.33 15.78
C THR A 219 -1.00 -18.01 15.64
N ALA A 220 -0.89 -18.94 14.70
CA ALA A 220 0.35 -19.63 14.40
C ALA A 220 1.29 -18.72 13.58
N PHE A 221 0.77 -18.12 12.51
CA PHE A 221 1.52 -17.22 11.61
C PHE A 221 0.65 -16.11 11.08
N GLU A 222 1.28 -14.97 10.79
CA GLU A 222 0.68 -13.84 10.08
C GLU A 222 1.38 -13.62 8.73
N VAL A 223 0.60 -13.44 7.67
CA VAL A 223 1.08 -13.23 6.29
C VAL A 223 0.32 -12.09 5.61
N GLU A 224 0.82 -11.62 4.47
CA GLU A 224 0.20 -10.50 3.74
C GLU A 224 -0.64 -10.94 2.53
N GLU A 225 -0.39 -12.15 1.99
CA GLU A 225 -0.97 -12.63 0.72
C GLU A 225 -1.73 -13.95 0.88
N ASP A 226 -2.82 -14.09 0.12
CA ASP A 226 -3.69 -15.29 0.12
C ASP A 226 -2.91 -16.57 -0.24
N GLY A 227 -2.03 -16.47 -1.24
CA GLY A 227 -1.19 -17.57 -1.67
C GLY A 227 -0.17 -17.99 -0.62
N ALA A 228 0.40 -17.03 0.12
CA ALA A 228 1.31 -17.32 1.22
C ALA A 228 0.57 -17.98 2.38
N LEU A 229 -0.65 -17.50 2.71
CA LEU A 229 -1.49 -18.11 3.72
C LEU A 229 -1.80 -19.57 3.37
N ALA A 230 -2.32 -19.82 2.17
CA ALA A 230 -2.65 -21.18 1.73
C ALA A 230 -1.42 -22.07 1.61
N GLY A 231 -0.26 -21.52 1.24
CA GLY A 231 1.02 -22.25 1.25
C GLY A 231 1.45 -22.70 2.63
N MET A 232 1.32 -21.83 3.65
CA MET A 232 1.58 -22.21 5.05
C MET A 232 0.61 -23.27 5.54
N VAL A 233 -0.67 -23.19 5.15
CA VAL A 233 -1.67 -24.20 5.47
C VAL A 233 -1.31 -25.54 4.79
N ALA A 234 -0.86 -25.52 3.54
CA ALA A 234 -0.42 -26.72 2.83
C ALA A 234 0.73 -27.48 3.54
N GLU A 235 1.60 -26.73 4.24
CA GLU A 235 2.70 -27.27 5.06
C GLU A 235 2.27 -27.58 6.52
N GLU A 236 0.95 -27.69 6.76
CA GLU A 236 0.36 -28.11 8.04
C GLU A 236 0.63 -27.18 9.24
N PHE A 237 0.93 -25.89 8.99
CA PHE A 237 1.15 -24.92 10.08
C PHE A 237 -0.13 -24.46 10.77
N GLY A 238 -1.29 -24.85 10.30
CA GLY A 238 -2.59 -24.50 10.84
C GLY A 238 -3.68 -24.51 9.80
N VAL A 239 -4.78 -23.83 10.08
CA VAL A 239 -5.91 -23.63 9.17
C VAL A 239 -6.08 -22.13 8.93
N GLY A 240 -6.82 -21.73 7.90
CA GLY A 240 -7.01 -20.31 7.63
C GLY A 240 -8.31 -19.98 6.93
N ILE A 241 -8.66 -18.69 6.92
CA ILE A 241 -9.79 -18.13 6.18
C ILE A 241 -9.22 -17.18 5.13
N VAL A 242 -9.58 -17.39 3.85
CA VAL A 242 -9.07 -16.63 2.70
C VAL A 242 -10.21 -16.32 1.73
N PRO A 243 -10.04 -15.32 0.86
CA PRO A 243 -10.91 -15.17 -0.31
C PRO A 243 -10.79 -16.36 -1.26
N ASP A 244 -11.89 -16.74 -1.89
CA ASP A 244 -11.94 -17.77 -2.92
C ASP A 244 -11.34 -17.24 -4.22
N VAL A 245 -10.00 -17.27 -4.32
CA VAL A 245 -9.23 -16.74 -5.44
C VAL A 245 -8.45 -17.84 -6.15
N PRO A 246 -8.18 -17.72 -7.48
CA PRO A 246 -7.58 -18.80 -8.28
C PRO A 246 -6.29 -19.40 -7.72
N VAL A 247 -5.48 -18.63 -6.99
CA VAL A 247 -4.19 -19.11 -6.48
C VAL A 247 -4.34 -20.22 -5.46
N ILE A 248 -5.35 -20.17 -4.57
CA ILE A 248 -5.52 -21.19 -3.53
C ILE A 248 -5.91 -22.56 -4.11
N HIS A 249 -6.54 -22.56 -5.29
CA HIS A 249 -6.90 -23.81 -5.99
C HIS A 249 -5.71 -24.51 -6.65
N THR A 250 -4.54 -23.90 -6.68
CA THR A 250 -3.30 -24.48 -7.23
C THR A 250 -2.40 -25.11 -6.18
N LEU A 251 -2.78 -25.01 -4.91
CA LEU A 251 -2.02 -25.49 -3.77
C LEU A 251 -2.64 -26.76 -3.17
N PRO A 252 -1.85 -27.62 -2.51
CA PRO A 252 -2.33 -28.87 -1.90
C PRO A 252 -3.09 -28.60 -0.59
N VAL A 253 -4.24 -27.95 -0.70
CA VAL A 253 -5.14 -27.64 0.42
C VAL A 253 -6.57 -28.06 0.09
N LYS A 254 -7.37 -28.33 1.11
CA LYS A 254 -8.82 -28.52 0.97
C LYS A 254 -9.51 -27.18 1.24
N ILE A 255 -10.42 -26.82 0.34
CA ILE A 255 -11.20 -25.59 0.40
C ILE A 255 -12.60 -25.94 0.86
N LEU A 256 -13.03 -25.37 1.98
CA LEU A 256 -14.30 -25.65 2.61
C LEU A 256 -15.16 -24.40 2.65
N ASN A 257 -16.48 -24.55 2.43
CA ASN A 257 -17.40 -23.44 2.63
C ASN A 257 -17.51 -23.14 4.13
N ILE A 258 -17.65 -21.85 4.48
CA ILE A 258 -17.93 -21.47 5.87
C ILE A 258 -19.45 -21.37 6.05
N GLU A 259 -19.98 -22.15 6.99
CA GLU A 259 -21.41 -22.18 7.28
C GLU A 259 -21.85 -20.89 7.99
N ASN A 260 -23.05 -20.43 7.68
CA ASN A 260 -23.67 -19.26 8.28
C ASN A 260 -22.81 -17.99 8.23
N LEU A 261 -21.96 -17.88 7.19
CA LEU A 261 -21.17 -16.69 6.97
C LEU A 261 -22.06 -15.51 6.57
N HIS A 262 -22.49 -14.70 7.54
CA HIS A 262 -23.29 -13.51 7.30
C HIS A 262 -22.47 -12.28 6.87
N CYS A 263 -21.17 -12.45 6.68
CA CYS A 263 -20.27 -11.40 6.24
C CYS A 263 -20.07 -11.47 4.72
N ARG A 264 -20.57 -10.45 4.01
CA ARG A 264 -20.25 -10.23 2.60
C ARG A 264 -19.09 -9.27 2.51
N ARG A 265 -17.98 -9.71 1.95
CA ARG A 265 -16.85 -8.84 1.68
C ARG A 265 -17.00 -8.21 0.30
N TYR A 266 -16.94 -6.90 0.25
CA TYR A 266 -16.93 -6.17 -1.01
C TYR A 266 -15.57 -5.55 -1.26
N ILE A 267 -15.19 -5.51 -2.53
CA ILE A 267 -14.14 -4.66 -3.03
C ILE A 267 -14.79 -3.37 -3.54
N TYR A 268 -14.16 -2.28 -3.22
CA TYR A 268 -14.65 -0.94 -3.56
C TYR A 268 -13.69 -0.27 -4.52
N MET A 269 -14.25 0.44 -5.47
CA MET A 269 -13.55 1.45 -6.23
C MET A 269 -13.54 2.73 -5.41
N GLY A 270 -12.35 3.27 -5.14
CA GLY A 270 -12.13 4.54 -4.44
C GLY A 270 -11.67 5.62 -5.41
N MET A 271 -12.27 6.81 -5.30
CA MET A 271 -11.95 8.01 -6.10
C MET A 271 -11.87 9.24 -5.21
#